data_3234bef6037cd423b8f83f966f7188dc
#
_entry.id   3234bef6037cd423b8f83f966f7188dc
#
_cell.length_a   1.000
_cell.length_b   1.000
_cell.length_c   1.000
_cell.angle_alpha   90.00
_cell.angle_beta   90.00
_cell.angle_gamma   90.00
#
_symmetry.space_group_name_H-M   'P 1'
#
loop_
_entity.id
_entity.type
_entity.pdbx_description
1 polymer ?
#
loop_
_entity_poly.entity_id
_entity_poly.type
_entity_poly.pdbx_seq_one_letter_code
_entity_poly.pdbx_strand_id
1 'polypeptide(L)'
;MSQLSFDALFSVPVDAVRPAEKNVRADAVEPSKTADPVPGRKRAITGDDPRKAFLSTFRETARYHHRYEVFSDFVKLTACALENLLLKSPDIEAEYLATIQRYEKADQQRMAQLYSWLIIGLDQGMGDFLGSLFMELELGSGNIGQFFTPFHLSELMAGLVAGDRLAALENEPYITLSEPTCGAGGMVIAFAKVMLARGYNPQTQLRADCVDIDPVAARMCYIQLSLLGIPARVVIGNSLTLKYQREMYTPFWYRVTSTRWPMHR
;
A
#
# COMPACT_ATOMS: atom_id res chain seq x y z
N MET A 1 33.10 -3.56 10.14
CA MET A 1 32.02 -3.99 9.23
C MET A 1 30.76 -3.33 9.73
N SER A 2 30.34 -2.20 9.14
CA SER A 2 29.14 -1.49 9.58
C SER A 2 27.92 -2.17 8.92
N GLN A 3 27.13 -2.85 9.73
CA GLN A 3 25.77 -3.24 9.37
C GLN A 3 24.98 -1.96 9.10
N LEU A 4 24.42 -1.83 7.90
CA LEU A 4 23.39 -0.83 7.62
C LEU A 4 22.15 -1.26 8.41
N SER A 5 21.91 -0.57 9.53
CA SER A 5 20.72 -0.73 10.34
C SER A 5 19.51 -0.27 9.52
N PHE A 6 18.36 -0.93 9.75
CA PHE A 6 17.05 -0.60 9.21
C PHE A 6 16.70 0.90 9.40
N ASP A 7 17.14 1.51 10.50
CA ASP A 7 16.94 2.92 10.82
C ASP A 7 17.62 3.89 9.84
N ALA A 8 18.66 3.46 9.12
CA ALA A 8 19.36 4.31 8.16
C ALA A 8 18.57 4.55 6.85
N LEU A 9 17.60 3.69 6.54
CA LEU A 9 16.72 3.83 5.36
C LEU A 9 15.58 4.83 5.57
N PHE A 10 15.29 5.21 6.82
CA PHE A 10 14.12 6.02 7.18
C PHE A 10 14.46 7.27 8.02
N SER A 11 15.73 7.66 8.12
CA SER A 11 16.15 8.87 8.85
C SER A 11 15.74 10.12 8.08
N VAL A 12 14.48 10.51 8.22
CA VAL A 12 14.02 11.88 7.96
C VAL A 12 14.07 12.60 9.30
N PRO A 13 14.73 13.76 9.45
CA PRO A 13 14.78 14.49 10.71
C PRO A 13 13.36 14.91 11.12
N VAL A 14 12.88 14.41 12.24
CA VAL A 14 11.63 14.84 12.88
C VAL A 14 11.95 15.99 13.83
N ASP A 15 12.36 17.14 13.28
CA ASP A 15 12.40 18.39 14.03
C ASP A 15 11.51 19.40 13.31
N ALA A 16 10.32 19.53 13.82
CA ALA A 16 9.45 20.71 13.82
C ALA A 16 7.95 20.34 13.82
N VAL A 17 7.39 19.92 14.95
CA VAL A 17 6.03 20.36 15.34
C VAL A 17 5.89 20.19 16.86
N ARG A 18 6.14 21.25 17.63
CA ARG A 18 5.58 21.41 18.98
C ARG A 18 4.24 22.12 18.85
N PRO A 19 3.15 21.61 19.43
CA PRO A 19 1.91 22.37 19.53
C PRO A 19 2.03 23.38 20.68
N ALA A 20 1.76 24.64 20.36
CA ALA A 20 1.53 25.68 21.36
C ALA A 20 0.10 25.55 21.88
N GLU A 21 -0.06 25.30 23.17
CA GLU A 21 -1.34 25.45 23.87
C GLU A 21 -1.77 26.90 23.84
N LYS A 22 -2.97 27.19 23.32
CA LYS A 22 -3.72 28.40 23.62
C LYS A 22 -5.20 28.07 23.83
N ASN A 23 -5.63 28.30 25.07
CA ASN A 23 -7.03 28.46 25.45
C ASN A 23 -7.73 29.48 24.55
N VAL A 24 -8.82 29.07 23.91
CA VAL A 24 -9.81 29.99 23.33
C VAL A 24 -11.21 29.50 23.64
N ARG A 25 -11.98 30.43 24.22
CA ARG A 25 -13.38 30.31 24.59
C ARG A 25 -14.27 30.01 23.39
N ALA A 26 -15.33 29.26 23.64
CA ALA A 26 -16.41 29.00 22.70
C ALA A 26 -17.19 30.29 22.43
N ASP A 27 -17.14 30.76 21.18
CA ASP A 27 -18.12 31.66 20.61
C ASP A 27 -18.66 31.04 19.33
N ALA A 28 -19.99 31.07 19.19
CA ALA A 28 -20.72 30.51 18.07
C ALA A 28 -20.35 31.19 16.76
N VAL A 29 -19.94 30.41 15.76
CA VAL A 29 -19.69 30.90 14.40
C VAL A 29 -20.66 30.22 13.43
N GLU A 30 -21.43 31.06 12.73
CA GLU A 30 -22.31 30.72 11.62
C GLU A 30 -21.57 29.98 10.48
N PRO A 31 -22.27 29.17 9.66
CA PRO A 31 -21.62 28.41 8.59
C PRO A 31 -21.18 29.37 7.46
N SER A 32 -19.89 29.56 7.30
CA SER A 32 -19.31 30.33 6.19
C SER A 32 -19.15 29.46 4.95
N LYS A 33 -19.51 30.07 3.83
CA LYS A 33 -19.49 29.63 2.44
C LYS A 33 -18.18 28.91 2.03
N THR A 34 -18.36 27.85 1.25
CA THR A 34 -17.48 27.25 0.23
C THR A 34 -16.04 27.77 0.21
N ALA A 35 -15.12 26.98 0.75
CA ALA A 35 -13.70 27.15 0.51
C ALA A 35 -13.37 26.62 -0.89
N ASP A 36 -12.73 27.44 -1.72
CA ASP A 36 -12.17 27.03 -3.00
C ASP A 36 -11.18 25.88 -2.83
N PRO A 37 -11.12 24.93 -3.78
CA PRO A 37 -10.18 23.81 -3.69
C PRO A 37 -8.75 24.37 -3.71
N VAL A 38 -8.00 24.04 -2.65
CA VAL A 38 -6.57 24.36 -2.56
C VAL A 38 -5.86 23.76 -3.79
N PRO A 39 -5.19 24.55 -4.62
CA PRO A 39 -4.49 24.03 -5.78
C PRO A 39 -3.40 23.07 -5.32
N GLY A 40 -3.54 21.81 -5.70
CA GLY A 40 -2.58 20.74 -5.39
C GLY A 40 -1.17 21.19 -5.81
N ARG A 41 -0.29 21.29 -4.85
CA ARG A 41 1.13 21.59 -5.05
C ARG A 41 1.73 20.49 -5.94
N LYS A 42 1.87 20.75 -7.24
CA LYS A 42 2.63 19.88 -8.14
C LYS A 42 4.07 19.85 -7.64
N ARG A 43 4.41 18.81 -6.90
CA ARG A 43 5.82 18.50 -6.60
C ARG A 43 6.48 18.11 -7.93
N ALA A 44 7.41 18.93 -8.39
CA ALA A 44 8.36 18.53 -9.42
C ALA A 44 9.32 17.52 -8.80
N ILE A 45 8.98 16.25 -8.89
CA ILE A 45 9.87 15.14 -8.56
C ILE A 45 10.33 14.58 -9.90
N THR A 46 11.61 14.73 -10.21
CA THR A 46 12.41 14.18 -11.32
C THR A 46 11.62 13.93 -12.62
N GLY A 47 12.09 14.42 -13.76
CA GLY A 47 11.44 14.31 -15.07
C GLY A 47 11.32 12.86 -15.61
N ASP A 48 11.61 11.84 -14.81
CA ASP A 48 11.55 10.44 -15.18
C ASP A 48 10.18 9.84 -14.85
N ASP A 49 9.64 9.09 -15.78
CA ASP A 49 8.44 8.26 -15.59
C ASP A 49 8.79 7.13 -14.58
N PRO A 50 8.18 7.12 -13.38
CA PRO A 50 8.54 6.17 -12.31
C PRO A 50 8.30 4.71 -12.72
N ARG A 51 7.34 4.45 -13.63
CA ARG A 51 7.09 3.13 -14.16
C ARG A 51 8.27 2.65 -15.02
N LYS A 52 8.74 3.49 -15.94
CA LYS A 52 9.91 3.18 -16.79
C LYS A 52 11.17 3.03 -15.96
N ALA A 53 11.36 3.91 -14.96
CA ALA A 53 12.49 3.86 -14.05
C ALA A 53 12.47 2.58 -13.21
N PHE A 54 11.31 2.17 -12.68
CA PHE A 54 11.15 0.89 -12.00
C PHE A 54 11.54 -0.29 -12.90
N LEU A 55 10.98 -0.36 -14.11
CA LEU A 55 11.26 -1.44 -15.06
C LEU A 55 12.75 -1.51 -15.44
N SER A 56 13.36 -0.37 -15.68
CA SER A 56 14.80 -0.29 -15.98
C SER A 56 15.63 -0.80 -14.81
N THR A 57 15.39 -0.31 -13.59
CA THR A 57 16.08 -0.74 -12.38
C THR A 57 15.88 -2.24 -12.13
N PHE A 58 14.64 -2.73 -12.29
CA PHE A 58 14.31 -4.14 -12.09
C PHE A 58 15.07 -5.06 -13.05
N ARG A 59 15.18 -4.69 -14.33
CA ARG A 59 15.92 -5.47 -15.35
C ARG A 59 17.40 -5.62 -15.00
N GLU A 60 17.98 -4.65 -14.31
CA GLU A 60 19.37 -4.66 -13.87
C GLU A 60 19.58 -5.35 -12.51
N THR A 61 18.53 -5.55 -11.73
CA THR A 61 18.59 -6.12 -10.38
C THR A 61 18.79 -7.62 -10.44
N ALA A 62 19.84 -8.13 -9.80
CA ALA A 62 20.10 -9.56 -9.54
C ALA A 62 19.81 -10.46 -10.76
N ARG A 63 20.51 -10.21 -11.87
CA ARG A 63 20.35 -10.95 -13.14
C ARG A 63 20.68 -12.44 -13.02
N TYR A 64 21.34 -12.84 -11.95
CA TYR A 64 21.70 -14.21 -11.60
C TYR A 64 20.55 -15.00 -10.94
N HIS A 65 19.42 -14.34 -10.60
CA HIS A 65 18.19 -14.96 -10.12
C HIS A 65 17.09 -14.95 -11.17
N HIS A 66 16.14 -15.87 -11.04
CA HIS A 66 14.95 -15.87 -11.89
C HIS A 66 14.10 -14.61 -11.66
N ARG A 67 13.56 -13.99 -12.71
CA ARG A 67 12.84 -12.70 -12.63
C ARG A 67 11.66 -12.73 -11.67
N TYR A 68 10.88 -13.80 -11.68
CA TYR A 68 9.79 -14.00 -10.72
C TYR A 68 10.29 -14.02 -9.26
N GLU A 69 11.40 -14.70 -9.01
CA GLU A 69 12.02 -14.78 -7.68
C GLU A 69 12.45 -13.38 -7.21
N VAL A 70 13.13 -12.62 -8.05
CA VAL A 70 13.55 -11.25 -7.72
C VAL A 70 12.35 -10.35 -7.40
N PHE A 71 11.26 -10.46 -8.16
CA PHE A 71 10.04 -9.69 -7.90
C PHE A 71 9.34 -10.14 -6.62
N SER A 72 9.19 -11.45 -6.41
CA SER A 72 8.62 -12.02 -5.19
C SER A 72 9.40 -11.60 -3.94
N ASP A 73 10.74 -11.62 -4.01
CA ASP A 73 11.59 -11.21 -2.91
C ASP A 73 11.53 -9.68 -2.69
N PHE A 74 11.47 -8.87 -3.74
CA PHE A 74 11.23 -7.43 -3.63
C PHE A 74 9.91 -7.13 -2.89
N VAL A 75 8.83 -7.78 -3.31
CA VAL A 75 7.50 -7.64 -2.68
C VAL A 75 7.54 -8.11 -1.22
N LYS A 76 8.20 -9.23 -0.94
CA LYS A 76 8.37 -9.75 0.40
C LYS A 76 9.16 -8.80 1.30
N LEU A 77 10.31 -8.33 0.85
CA LEU A 77 11.14 -7.37 1.57
C LEU A 77 10.38 -6.08 1.88
N THR A 78 9.66 -5.55 0.90
CA THR A 78 8.86 -4.34 1.07
C THR A 78 7.73 -4.53 2.07
N ALA A 79 7.00 -5.65 2.00
CA ALA A 79 5.94 -5.96 2.95
C ALA A 79 6.48 -6.12 4.38
N CYS A 80 7.58 -6.89 4.56
CA CYS A 80 8.24 -7.04 5.86
C CYS A 80 8.69 -5.69 6.43
N ALA A 81 9.28 -4.83 5.59
CA ALA A 81 9.73 -3.52 6.01
C ALA A 81 8.58 -2.63 6.50
N LEU A 82 7.47 -2.57 5.75
CA LEU A 82 6.29 -1.79 6.14
C LEU A 82 5.62 -2.34 7.42
N GLU A 83 5.50 -3.64 7.54
CA GLU A 83 4.89 -4.28 8.70
C GLU A 83 5.76 -4.11 9.94
N ASN A 84 7.08 -4.26 9.80
CA ASN A 84 8.01 -4.20 10.93
C ASN A 84 8.29 -2.78 11.45
N LEU A 85 8.00 -1.74 10.66
CA LEU A 85 7.96 -0.36 11.19
C LEU A 85 7.00 -0.23 12.37
N LEU A 86 5.92 -1.01 12.35
CA LEU A 86 4.86 -0.95 13.33
C LEU A 86 5.01 -2.01 14.41
N LEU A 87 5.23 -3.26 14.02
CA LEU A 87 5.18 -4.41 14.91
C LEU A 87 6.48 -4.63 15.67
N LYS A 88 7.63 -4.21 15.11
CA LYS A 88 8.97 -4.46 15.65
C LYS A 88 9.18 -5.93 16.04
N SER A 89 8.67 -6.84 15.21
CA SER A 89 8.72 -8.27 15.43
C SER A 89 10.08 -8.84 15.03
N PRO A 90 10.77 -9.58 15.93
CA PRO A 90 12.01 -10.27 15.59
C PRO A 90 11.84 -11.30 14.46
N ASP A 91 10.68 -11.93 14.36
CA ASP A 91 10.41 -12.94 13.32
C ASP A 91 10.30 -12.29 11.94
N ILE A 92 9.64 -11.13 11.84
CA ILE A 92 9.55 -10.36 10.58
C ILE A 92 10.93 -9.82 10.19
N GLU A 93 11.72 -9.37 11.16
CA GLU A 93 13.11 -8.94 10.94
C GLU A 93 13.96 -10.09 10.42
N ALA A 94 13.85 -11.28 11.04
CA ALA A 94 14.57 -12.47 10.60
C ALA A 94 14.18 -12.87 9.18
N GLU A 95 12.88 -12.81 8.84
CA GLU A 95 12.38 -13.07 7.47
C GLU A 95 12.97 -12.07 6.46
N TYR A 96 13.02 -10.77 6.81
CA TYR A 96 13.63 -9.73 6.00
C TYR A 96 15.13 -10.01 5.78
N LEU A 97 15.87 -10.23 6.85
CA LEU A 97 17.32 -10.46 6.81
C LEU A 97 17.68 -11.72 6.02
N ALA A 98 16.96 -12.83 6.23
CA ALA A 98 17.18 -14.07 5.49
C ALA A 98 16.97 -13.89 3.97
N THR A 99 16.05 -13.00 3.59
CA THR A 99 15.76 -12.72 2.18
C THR A 99 16.80 -11.79 1.57
N ILE A 100 17.14 -10.66 2.22
CA ILE A 100 18.04 -9.65 1.66
C ILE A 100 19.48 -10.13 1.56
N GLN A 101 19.91 -11.03 2.46
CA GLN A 101 21.26 -11.62 2.45
C GLN A 101 21.57 -12.47 1.21
N ARG A 102 20.55 -12.88 0.45
CA ARG A 102 20.70 -13.62 -0.81
C ARG A 102 21.21 -12.75 -1.96
N TYR A 103 21.20 -11.43 -1.77
CA TYR A 103 21.50 -10.43 -2.80
C TYR A 103 22.84 -9.74 -2.53
N GLU A 104 23.57 -9.46 -3.60
CA GLU A 104 24.79 -8.65 -3.53
C GLU A 104 24.47 -7.22 -3.08
N LYS A 105 25.45 -6.52 -2.48
CA LYS A 105 25.24 -5.14 -1.98
C LYS A 105 24.67 -4.18 -3.01
N ALA A 106 25.14 -4.28 -4.26
CA ALA A 106 24.62 -3.44 -5.34
C ALA A 106 23.15 -3.70 -5.62
N ASP A 107 22.72 -4.96 -5.53
CA ASP A 107 21.31 -5.35 -5.73
C ASP A 107 20.44 -5.01 -4.54
N GLN A 108 20.96 -5.08 -3.31
CA GLN A 108 20.26 -4.57 -2.12
C GLN A 108 19.95 -3.07 -2.28
N GLN A 109 20.89 -2.27 -2.82
CA GLN A 109 20.63 -0.86 -3.12
C GLN A 109 19.60 -0.68 -4.24
N ARG A 110 19.62 -1.53 -5.28
CA ARG A 110 18.60 -1.51 -6.33
C ARG A 110 17.21 -1.86 -5.78
N MET A 111 17.11 -2.80 -4.82
CA MET A 111 15.84 -3.10 -4.12
C MET A 111 15.26 -1.86 -3.42
N ALA A 112 16.12 -1.06 -2.77
CA ALA A 112 15.71 0.21 -2.18
C ALA A 112 15.29 1.26 -3.22
N GLN A 113 15.95 1.30 -4.38
CA GLN A 113 15.56 2.16 -5.50
C GLN A 113 14.20 1.75 -6.08
N LEU A 114 13.93 0.44 -6.23
CA LEU A 114 12.62 -0.06 -6.67
C LEU A 114 11.51 0.40 -5.72
N TYR A 115 11.75 0.35 -4.41
CA TYR A 115 10.82 0.85 -3.41
C TYR A 115 10.58 2.36 -3.56
N SER A 116 11.61 3.15 -3.83
CA SER A 116 11.48 4.58 -4.08
C SER A 116 10.63 4.87 -5.32
N TRP A 117 10.85 4.14 -6.43
CA TRP A 117 10.05 4.28 -7.64
C TRP A 117 8.59 3.88 -7.44
N LEU A 118 8.32 2.86 -6.62
CA LEU A 118 6.97 2.48 -6.23
C LEU A 118 6.25 3.62 -5.49
N ILE A 119 6.90 4.23 -4.50
CA ILE A 119 6.32 5.36 -3.75
C ILE A 119 6.01 6.52 -4.70
N ILE A 120 6.98 6.90 -5.55
CA ILE A 120 6.80 8.00 -6.51
C ILE A 120 5.67 7.68 -7.50
N GLY A 121 5.56 6.43 -7.96
CA GLY A 121 4.51 6.01 -8.87
C GLY A 121 3.12 6.09 -8.26
N LEU A 122 2.97 5.67 -7.01
CA LEU A 122 1.69 5.76 -6.28
C LEU A 122 1.34 7.21 -5.87
N ASP A 123 2.34 8.09 -5.64
CA ASP A 123 2.12 9.52 -5.36
C ASP A 123 1.64 10.30 -6.61
N GLN A 124 1.99 9.84 -7.82
CA GLN A 124 1.52 10.45 -9.07
C GLN A 124 0.04 10.21 -9.36
N GLY A 125 -0.54 9.16 -8.81
CA GLY A 125 -1.95 8.85 -8.98
C GLY A 125 -2.37 7.53 -8.35
N MET A 126 -3.60 7.50 -7.86
CA MET A 126 -4.18 6.29 -7.30
C MET A 126 -4.45 5.27 -8.41
N GLY A 127 -3.69 4.17 -8.40
CA GLY A 127 -3.78 3.12 -9.40
C GLY A 127 -3.09 1.82 -8.94
N ASP A 128 -3.33 0.74 -9.67
CA ASP A 128 -2.64 -0.55 -9.45
C ASP A 128 -1.26 -0.54 -10.10
N PHE A 129 -0.27 0.00 -9.38
CA PHE A 129 1.10 0.10 -9.88
C PHE A 129 1.79 -1.27 -9.95
N LEU A 130 1.75 -2.04 -8.84
CA LEU A 130 2.43 -3.34 -8.78
C LEU A 130 1.76 -4.41 -9.63
N GLY A 131 0.44 -4.52 -9.63
CA GLY A 131 -0.27 -5.49 -10.44
C GLY A 131 -0.06 -5.23 -11.93
N SER A 132 -0.07 -3.97 -12.35
CA SER A 132 0.20 -3.60 -13.74
C SER A 132 1.65 -3.89 -14.16
N LEU A 133 2.63 -3.71 -13.28
CA LEU A 133 4.03 -4.08 -13.52
C LEU A 133 4.21 -5.60 -13.60
N PHE A 134 3.56 -6.34 -12.70
CA PHE A 134 3.59 -7.80 -12.69
C PHE A 134 3.11 -8.39 -14.01
N MET A 135 2.01 -7.82 -14.56
CA MET A 135 1.46 -8.24 -15.86
C MET A 135 2.37 -7.85 -17.01
N GLU A 136 2.95 -6.64 -17.01
CA GLU A 136 3.87 -6.18 -18.06
C GLU A 136 5.19 -6.97 -18.09
N LEU A 137 5.68 -7.40 -16.92
CA LEU A 137 6.87 -8.23 -16.81
C LEU A 137 6.61 -9.71 -17.09
N GLU A 138 5.36 -10.08 -17.44
CA GLU A 138 4.94 -11.46 -17.73
C GLU A 138 5.31 -12.45 -16.61
N LEU A 139 5.26 -11.98 -15.35
CA LEU A 139 5.65 -12.76 -14.18
C LEU A 139 4.59 -13.79 -13.77
N GLY A 140 3.35 -13.63 -14.23
CA GLY A 140 2.31 -14.63 -14.10
C GLY A 140 2.69 -15.86 -14.94
N SER A 141 3.14 -16.93 -14.29
CA SER A 141 3.52 -18.14 -15.01
C SER A 141 2.32 -18.66 -15.81
N GLY A 142 2.51 -18.97 -17.10
CA GLY A 142 1.49 -19.56 -17.94
C GLY A 142 0.90 -20.89 -17.42
N ASN A 143 1.53 -21.49 -16.39
CA ASN A 143 1.07 -22.70 -15.70
C ASN A 143 0.10 -22.42 -14.54
N ILE A 144 0.04 -21.19 -13.99
CA ILE A 144 -0.84 -20.83 -12.86
C ILE A 144 -2.04 -20.01 -13.36
N GLY A 145 -1.96 -19.44 -14.58
CA GLY A 145 -3.08 -18.66 -15.18
C GLY A 145 -3.49 -17.44 -14.34
N GLN A 146 -2.56 -16.85 -13.60
CA GLN A 146 -2.85 -15.69 -12.76
C GLN A 146 -2.83 -14.41 -13.60
N PHE A 147 -4.01 -13.83 -13.78
CA PHE A 147 -4.19 -12.57 -14.49
C PHE A 147 -4.90 -11.57 -13.57
N PHE A 148 -4.30 -10.41 -13.39
CA PHE A 148 -4.96 -9.32 -12.66
C PHE A 148 -5.91 -8.57 -13.60
N THR A 149 -7.05 -8.17 -13.06
CA THR A 149 -8.03 -7.36 -13.79
C THR A 149 -7.40 -6.02 -14.18
N PRO A 150 -7.44 -5.63 -15.47
CA PRO A 150 -6.95 -4.32 -15.88
C PRO A 150 -7.60 -3.20 -15.08
N PHE A 151 -6.81 -2.24 -14.59
CA PHE A 151 -7.26 -1.25 -13.62
C PHE A 151 -8.47 -0.42 -14.09
N HIS A 152 -8.55 -0.09 -15.39
CA HIS A 152 -9.71 0.62 -15.95
C HIS A 152 -11.02 -0.16 -15.85
N LEU A 153 -10.97 -1.51 -15.89
CA LEU A 153 -12.14 -2.35 -15.64
C LEU A 153 -12.51 -2.34 -14.15
N SER A 154 -11.51 -2.37 -13.27
CA SER A 154 -11.73 -2.22 -11.84
C SER A 154 -12.40 -0.88 -11.51
N GLU A 155 -12.00 0.21 -12.17
CA GLU A 155 -12.64 1.53 -12.03
C GLU A 155 -14.10 1.53 -12.49
N LEU A 156 -14.37 0.91 -13.63
CA LEU A 156 -15.74 0.78 -14.13
C LEU A 156 -16.63 0.00 -13.15
N MET A 157 -16.16 -1.16 -12.69
CA MET A 157 -16.90 -1.98 -11.71
C MET A 157 -17.09 -1.26 -10.39
N ALA A 158 -16.06 -0.61 -9.87
CA ALA A 158 -16.14 0.20 -8.66
C ALA A 158 -17.19 1.34 -8.82
N GLY A 159 -17.20 2.00 -9.97
CA GLY A 159 -18.18 3.05 -10.28
C GLY A 159 -19.63 2.57 -10.25
N LEU A 160 -19.88 1.34 -10.73
CA LEU A 160 -21.19 0.72 -10.73
C LEU A 160 -21.66 0.32 -9.32
N VAL A 161 -20.76 -0.22 -8.50
CA VAL A 161 -21.09 -0.71 -7.15
C VAL A 161 -21.16 0.42 -6.12
N ALA A 162 -20.38 1.49 -6.32
CA ALA A 162 -20.23 2.54 -5.32
C ALA A 162 -21.50 3.39 -5.10
N GLY A 163 -22.48 3.41 -6.02
CA GLY A 163 -23.65 4.30 -5.94
C GLY A 163 -24.36 4.24 -4.60
N ASP A 164 -25.10 3.17 -4.38
CA ASP A 164 -25.89 2.98 -3.17
C ASP A 164 -25.05 2.76 -1.91
N ARG A 165 -23.85 2.19 -2.05
CA ARG A 165 -22.96 1.92 -0.92
C ARG A 165 -22.42 3.20 -0.30
N LEU A 166 -22.10 4.21 -1.10
CA LEU A 166 -21.60 5.49 -0.58
C LEU A 166 -22.70 6.32 0.08
N ALA A 167 -23.96 6.15 -0.30
CA ALA A 167 -25.10 6.78 0.38
C ALA A 167 -25.19 6.37 1.87
N ALA A 168 -24.72 5.18 2.24
CA ALA A 168 -24.68 4.76 3.63
C ALA A 168 -23.81 5.67 4.51
N LEU A 169 -22.79 6.34 3.93
CA LEU A 169 -21.91 7.26 4.65
C LEU A 169 -22.58 8.56 5.13
N GLU A 170 -23.81 8.83 4.72
CA GLU A 170 -24.62 9.90 5.29
C GLU A 170 -25.01 9.59 6.75
N ASN A 171 -25.14 8.30 7.09
CA ASN A 171 -25.58 7.84 8.41
C ASN A 171 -24.55 6.98 9.13
N GLU A 172 -23.56 6.44 8.41
CA GLU A 172 -22.53 5.54 8.92
C GLU A 172 -21.16 6.22 8.89
N PRO A 173 -20.31 6.02 9.92
CA PRO A 173 -18.99 6.64 9.95
C PRO A 173 -18.02 6.05 8.92
N TYR A 174 -18.25 4.84 8.46
CA TYR A 174 -17.46 4.13 7.45
C TYR A 174 -18.27 3.03 6.79
N ILE A 175 -17.80 2.59 5.65
CA ILE A 175 -18.30 1.39 4.96
C ILE A 175 -17.21 0.29 4.94
N THR A 176 -17.64 -0.96 4.82
CA THR A 176 -16.77 -2.11 4.66
C THR A 176 -16.77 -2.60 3.22
N LEU A 177 -15.60 -3.02 2.73
CA LEU A 177 -15.42 -3.62 1.43
C LEU A 177 -14.71 -4.96 1.61
N SER A 178 -15.32 -6.05 1.17
CA SER A 178 -14.71 -7.38 1.18
C SER A 178 -14.29 -7.78 -0.22
N GLU A 179 -13.01 -8.19 -0.35
CA GLU A 179 -12.42 -8.65 -1.61
C GLU A 179 -11.77 -10.03 -1.38
N PRO A 180 -12.49 -11.13 -1.65
CA PRO A 180 -12.05 -12.48 -1.30
C PRO A 180 -10.99 -13.06 -2.23
N THR A 181 -10.61 -12.36 -3.30
CA THR A 181 -9.57 -12.72 -4.27
C THR A 181 -8.87 -11.44 -4.72
N CYS A 182 -8.22 -10.78 -3.76
CA CYS A 182 -7.85 -9.37 -3.92
C CYS A 182 -6.73 -9.11 -4.96
N GLY A 183 -5.99 -10.14 -5.37
CA GLY A 183 -4.86 -9.94 -6.27
C GLY A 183 -3.89 -8.89 -5.71
N ALA A 184 -3.47 -7.95 -6.54
CA ALA A 184 -2.65 -6.81 -6.12
C ALA A 184 -3.44 -5.68 -5.42
N GLY A 185 -4.75 -5.82 -5.22
CA GLY A 185 -5.60 -4.81 -4.59
C GLY A 185 -6.27 -3.83 -5.54
N GLY A 186 -6.22 -4.09 -6.85
CA GLY A 186 -6.70 -3.17 -7.88
C GLY A 186 -8.17 -2.76 -7.70
N MET A 187 -9.07 -3.68 -7.32
CA MET A 187 -10.48 -3.38 -7.06
C MET A 187 -10.68 -2.44 -5.87
N VAL A 188 -9.94 -2.67 -4.78
CA VAL A 188 -10.01 -1.83 -3.56
C VAL A 188 -9.48 -0.43 -3.86
N ILE A 189 -8.36 -0.33 -4.60
CA ILE A 189 -7.78 0.96 -5.01
C ILE A 189 -8.75 1.72 -5.92
N ALA A 190 -9.37 1.04 -6.87
CA ALA A 190 -10.37 1.64 -7.76
C ALA A 190 -11.58 2.15 -6.99
N PHE A 191 -12.08 1.39 -6.01
CA PHE A 191 -13.18 1.81 -5.16
C PHE A 191 -12.81 3.04 -4.31
N ALA A 192 -11.62 3.05 -3.71
CA ALA A 192 -11.10 4.21 -2.97
C ALA A 192 -10.97 5.46 -3.86
N LYS A 193 -10.55 5.29 -5.12
CA LYS A 193 -10.49 6.37 -6.11
C LYS A 193 -11.87 6.95 -6.43
N VAL A 194 -12.88 6.08 -6.59
CA VAL A 194 -14.27 6.50 -6.78
C VAL A 194 -14.80 7.25 -5.55
N MET A 195 -14.47 6.81 -4.34
CA MET A 195 -14.80 7.55 -3.10
C MET A 195 -14.25 8.97 -3.12
N LEU A 196 -12.94 9.12 -3.42
CA LEU A 196 -12.30 10.43 -3.52
C LEU A 196 -12.97 11.33 -4.57
N ALA A 197 -13.28 10.78 -5.75
CA ALA A 197 -13.95 11.52 -6.82
C ALA A 197 -15.34 12.01 -6.43
N ARG A 198 -15.98 11.36 -5.45
CA ARG A 198 -17.29 11.73 -4.89
C ARG A 198 -17.20 12.54 -3.58
N GLY A 199 -16.01 12.97 -3.19
CA GLY A 199 -15.79 13.81 -2.00
C GLY A 199 -15.68 13.06 -0.68
N TYR A 200 -15.64 11.72 -0.69
CA TYR A 200 -15.43 10.91 0.51
C TYR A 200 -13.95 10.64 0.76
N ASN A 201 -13.59 10.45 2.03
CA ASN A 201 -12.21 10.17 2.42
C ASN A 201 -12.01 8.66 2.72
N PRO A 202 -11.40 7.88 1.81
CA PRO A 202 -11.20 6.45 2.03
C PRO A 202 -10.28 6.13 3.22
N GLN A 203 -9.41 7.05 3.64
CA GLN A 203 -8.52 6.84 4.78
C GLN A 203 -9.26 6.74 6.13
N THR A 204 -10.46 7.28 6.21
CA THR A 204 -11.27 7.29 7.43
C THR A 204 -12.60 6.56 7.26
N GLN A 205 -13.14 6.56 6.05
CA GLN A 205 -14.49 6.10 5.74
C GLN A 205 -14.54 4.75 5.02
N LEU A 206 -13.39 4.12 4.72
CA LEU A 206 -13.30 2.78 4.14
C LEU A 206 -12.59 1.84 5.11
N ARG A 207 -13.06 0.59 5.20
CA ARG A 207 -12.34 -0.54 5.81
C ARG A 207 -12.41 -1.72 4.86
N ALA A 208 -11.26 -2.13 4.34
CA ALA A 208 -11.16 -3.25 3.41
C ALA A 208 -10.76 -4.54 4.14
N ASP A 209 -11.38 -5.65 3.76
CA ASP A 209 -11.00 -7.01 4.15
C ASP A 209 -10.65 -7.79 2.89
N CYS A 210 -9.36 -8.07 2.71
CA CYS A 210 -8.78 -8.58 1.49
C CYS A 210 -8.20 -9.97 1.74
N VAL A 211 -8.48 -10.93 0.88
CA VAL A 211 -7.92 -12.28 0.96
C VAL A 211 -7.33 -12.66 -0.39
N ASP A 212 -6.15 -13.26 -0.41
CA ASP A 212 -5.62 -13.95 -1.58
C ASP A 212 -4.84 -15.19 -1.17
N ILE A 213 -4.94 -16.23 -1.99
CA ILE A 213 -4.23 -17.49 -1.75
C ILE A 213 -2.75 -17.39 -2.13
N ASP A 214 -2.43 -16.49 -3.09
CA ASP A 214 -1.04 -16.24 -3.50
C ASP A 214 -0.37 -15.23 -2.57
N PRO A 215 0.71 -15.63 -1.89
CA PRO A 215 1.44 -14.73 -1.00
C PRO A 215 2.03 -13.49 -1.69
N VAL A 216 2.38 -13.58 -2.98
CA VAL A 216 2.93 -12.44 -3.72
C VAL A 216 1.83 -11.43 -4.00
N ALA A 217 0.67 -11.89 -4.48
CA ALA A 217 -0.50 -11.07 -4.73
C ALA A 217 -0.98 -10.36 -3.45
N ALA A 218 -1.19 -11.11 -2.36
CA ALA A 218 -1.62 -10.54 -1.09
C ALA A 218 -0.62 -9.49 -0.54
N ARG A 219 0.69 -9.73 -0.67
CA ARG A 219 1.70 -8.74 -0.26
C ARG A 219 1.70 -7.51 -1.16
N MET A 220 1.50 -7.65 -2.48
CA MET A 220 1.33 -6.48 -3.37
C MET A 220 0.12 -5.64 -2.93
N CYS A 221 -1.01 -6.28 -2.64
CA CYS A 221 -2.20 -5.62 -2.09
C CYS A 221 -1.86 -4.87 -0.79
N TYR A 222 -1.25 -5.54 0.19
CA TYR A 222 -0.85 -4.95 1.46
C TYR A 222 0.04 -3.71 1.28
N ILE A 223 1.06 -3.80 0.43
CA ILE A 223 2.00 -2.71 0.16
C ILE A 223 1.27 -1.50 -0.43
N GLN A 224 0.49 -1.71 -1.49
CA GLN A 224 -0.19 -0.63 -2.18
C GLN A 224 -1.22 0.05 -1.28
N LEU A 225 -2.05 -0.72 -0.56
CA LEU A 225 -3.03 -0.16 0.37
C LEU A 225 -2.36 0.57 1.53
N SER A 226 -1.23 0.08 2.03
CA SER A 226 -0.44 0.75 3.08
C SER A 226 0.08 2.10 2.62
N LEU A 227 0.69 2.17 1.44
CA LEU A 227 1.26 3.40 0.88
C LEU A 227 0.20 4.42 0.46
N LEU A 228 -0.96 3.96 0.00
CA LEU A 228 -2.12 4.81 -0.32
C LEU A 228 -2.92 5.25 0.92
N GLY A 229 -2.57 4.75 2.10
CA GLY A 229 -3.25 5.09 3.34
C GLY A 229 -4.65 4.50 3.48
N ILE A 230 -4.93 3.37 2.82
CA ILE A 230 -6.23 2.70 2.87
C ILE A 230 -6.26 1.74 4.06
N PRO A 231 -7.22 1.88 5.00
CA PRO A 231 -7.38 0.95 6.11
C PRO A 231 -7.78 -0.43 5.60
N ALA A 232 -6.92 -1.44 5.77
CA ALA A 232 -7.18 -2.79 5.29
C ALA A 232 -6.59 -3.85 6.22
N ARG A 233 -7.31 -4.97 6.33
CA ARG A 233 -6.81 -6.28 6.73
C ARG A 233 -6.54 -7.06 5.46
N VAL A 234 -5.33 -7.58 5.29
CA VAL A 234 -4.94 -8.39 4.14
C VAL A 234 -4.47 -9.76 4.60
N VAL A 235 -5.07 -10.79 4.07
CA VAL A 235 -4.89 -12.18 4.50
C VAL A 235 -4.30 -13.01 3.38
N ILE A 236 -3.22 -13.73 3.69
CA ILE A 236 -2.72 -14.82 2.85
C ILE A 236 -3.48 -16.07 3.24
N GLY A 237 -4.33 -16.58 2.35
CA GLY A 237 -5.15 -17.73 2.65
C GLY A 237 -6.21 -18.06 1.62
N ASN A 238 -6.93 -19.12 1.87
CA ASN A 238 -8.00 -19.59 1.01
C ASN A 238 -9.36 -19.07 1.53
N SER A 239 -9.98 -18.17 0.79
CA SER A 239 -11.26 -17.54 1.12
C SER A 239 -12.45 -18.51 1.13
N LEU A 240 -12.37 -19.62 0.37
CA LEU A 240 -13.43 -20.63 0.33
C LEU A 240 -13.40 -21.58 1.52
N THR A 241 -12.18 -21.98 1.96
CA THR A 241 -12.01 -22.90 3.09
C THR A 241 -11.75 -22.21 4.41
N LEU A 242 -11.59 -20.87 4.39
CA LEU A 242 -11.26 -20.01 5.53
C LEU A 242 -9.98 -20.44 6.27
N LYS A 243 -9.06 -21.10 5.54
CA LYS A 243 -7.74 -21.45 6.07
C LYS A 243 -6.77 -20.32 5.79
N TYR A 244 -6.39 -19.62 6.84
CA TYR A 244 -5.51 -18.47 6.80
C TYR A 244 -4.11 -18.83 7.28
N GLN A 245 -3.09 -18.33 6.58
CA GLN A 245 -1.68 -18.54 6.89
C GLN A 245 -1.06 -17.33 7.60
N ARG A 246 -1.43 -16.11 7.16
CA ARG A 246 -0.90 -14.85 7.69
C ARG A 246 -1.93 -13.75 7.53
N GLU A 247 -2.01 -12.86 8.51
CA GLU A 247 -2.79 -11.64 8.47
C GLU A 247 -1.86 -10.44 8.58
N MET A 248 -2.07 -9.44 7.74
CA MET A 248 -1.33 -8.18 7.72
C MET A 248 -2.33 -7.04 7.81
N TYR A 249 -2.02 -6.05 8.63
CA TYR A 249 -2.87 -4.88 8.82
C TYR A 249 -2.14 -3.63 8.37
N THR A 250 -2.77 -2.83 7.48
CA THR A 250 -2.17 -1.58 7.03
C THR A 250 -2.04 -0.57 8.17
N PRO A 251 -1.10 0.40 8.11
CA PRO A 251 -0.93 1.41 9.16
C PRO A 251 -2.21 2.16 9.51
N PHE A 252 -3.04 2.47 8.50
CA PHE A 252 -4.30 3.17 8.69
C PHE A 252 -5.39 2.32 9.35
N TRP A 253 -5.31 0.99 9.26
CA TRP A 253 -6.22 0.10 10.00
C TRP A 253 -6.16 0.35 11.50
N TYR A 254 -4.96 0.41 12.08
CA TYR A 254 -4.77 0.67 13.51
C TYR A 254 -5.29 2.05 13.91
N ARG A 255 -5.17 3.02 13.03
CA ARG A 255 -5.64 4.39 13.28
C ARG A 255 -7.16 4.48 13.37
N VAL A 256 -7.91 3.72 12.55
CA VAL A 256 -9.37 3.84 12.45
C VAL A 256 -10.14 2.83 13.29
N THR A 257 -9.52 1.72 13.71
CA THR A 257 -10.22 0.66 14.46
C THR A 257 -10.10 0.79 15.98
N SER A 258 -9.38 1.78 16.49
CA SER A 258 -9.02 1.89 17.92
C SER A 258 -8.36 0.64 18.48
N THR A 259 -7.98 -0.29 17.62
CA THR A 259 -7.18 -1.44 17.98
C THR A 259 -5.85 -0.90 18.46
N ARG A 260 -5.56 -1.04 19.76
CA ARG A 260 -4.28 -0.60 20.28
C ARG A 260 -3.18 -1.22 19.46
N TRP A 261 -2.29 -0.37 18.96
CA TRP A 261 -1.02 -0.77 18.41
C TRP A 261 -0.44 -1.87 19.30
N PRO A 262 -0.01 -3.01 18.76
CA PRO A 262 0.63 -4.03 19.58
C PRO A 262 1.96 -3.48 20.08
N MET A 263 1.88 -2.74 21.18
CA MET A 263 3.08 -2.32 21.90
C MET A 263 3.63 -3.54 22.58
N HIS A 264 4.80 -3.98 22.18
CA HIS A 264 5.54 -5.02 22.89
C HIS A 264 5.68 -4.61 24.36
N ARG A 265 5.17 -5.46 25.25
CA ARG A 265 5.51 -5.43 26.67
C ARG A 265 6.86 -6.07 26.88
#